data_314529c24f37a778f1876f5782bb0370
#
_entry.id   314529c24f37a778f1876f5782bb0370
#
_cell.length_a   1.000
_cell.length_b   1.000
_cell.length_c   1.000
_cell.angle_alpha   90.00
_cell.angle_beta   90.00
_cell.angle_gamma   90.00
#
_symmetry.space_group_name_H-M   'P 1'
#
loop_
_entity.id
_entity.type
_entity.pdbx_description
1 polymer ?
#
loop_
_entity_poly.entity_id
_entity_poly.type
_entity_poly.pdbx_seq_one_letter_code
_entity_poly.pdbx_strand_id
1 'polypeptide(L)'
;MQNKNGDFVAPSVESGALALNGITLDENLAGTDPNPTAEGAYPIATLTWVLAYENGNGNKTEAIKTTLSTLLSDNYQEKASVLGYVPLRGDILQKSRDAVQRIGE
;
A
#
# COMPACT_ATOMS: atom_id res chain seq x y z
N MET A 1 -10.32 16.41 10.12
CA MET A 1 -11.56 15.61 10.00
C MET A 1 -11.73 14.77 11.25
N GLN A 2 -12.92 14.59 11.72
CA GLN A 2 -13.20 13.79 12.91
C GLN A 2 -13.23 12.29 12.55
N ASN A 3 -12.45 11.49 13.29
CA ASN A 3 -12.42 10.04 13.10
C ASN A 3 -13.52 9.35 13.92
N LYS A 4 -13.62 8.02 13.82
CA LYS A 4 -14.63 7.21 14.53
C LYS A 4 -14.54 7.33 16.05
N ASN A 5 -13.34 7.60 16.57
CA ASN A 5 -13.12 7.75 18.02
C ASN A 5 -13.48 9.14 18.54
N GLY A 6 -13.86 10.06 17.66
CA GLY A 6 -14.19 11.44 18.02
C GLY A 6 -13.01 12.41 17.95
N ASP A 7 -11.82 11.95 17.56
CA ASP A 7 -10.63 12.78 17.48
C ASP A 7 -10.63 13.58 16.17
N PHE A 8 -10.18 14.82 16.25
CA PHE A 8 -9.94 15.64 15.05
C PHE A 8 -8.52 15.42 14.56
N VAL A 9 -8.38 14.87 13.36
CA VAL A 9 -7.10 14.46 12.80
C VAL A 9 -6.81 15.25 11.51
N ALA A 10 -5.61 15.79 11.43
CA ALA A 10 -5.11 16.42 10.21
C ALA A 10 -4.53 15.36 9.26
N PRO A 11 -4.63 15.57 7.93
CA PRO A 11 -3.98 14.68 6.97
C PRO A 11 -2.46 14.82 7.09
N SER A 12 -1.79 13.70 7.29
CA SER A 12 -0.32 13.61 7.34
C SER A 12 0.12 12.21 6.95
N VAL A 13 1.42 12.05 6.72
CA VAL A 13 1.99 10.72 6.46
C VAL A 13 1.74 9.80 7.65
N GLU A 14 1.89 10.30 8.87
CA GLU A 14 1.72 9.53 10.11
C GLU A 14 0.26 9.11 10.31
N SER A 15 -0.69 10.03 10.18
CA SER A 15 -2.11 9.72 10.34
C SER A 15 -2.65 8.83 9.24
N GLY A 16 -2.13 8.97 8.02
CA GLY A 16 -2.43 8.07 6.91
C GLY A 16 -1.86 6.67 7.12
N ALA A 17 -0.64 6.56 7.62
CA ALA A 17 -0.01 5.27 7.92
C ALA A 17 -0.79 4.50 8.99
N LEU A 18 -1.29 5.18 10.02
CA LEU A 18 -2.15 4.57 11.04
C LEU A 18 -3.44 4.02 10.44
N ALA A 19 -4.04 4.72 9.48
CA ALA A 19 -5.22 4.24 8.78
C ALA A 19 -4.92 3.00 7.93
N LEU A 20 -3.80 3.01 7.20
CA LEU A 20 -3.41 1.88 6.34
C LEU A 20 -3.08 0.62 7.14
N ASN A 21 -2.50 0.75 8.33
CA ASN A 21 -2.16 -0.39 9.18
C ASN A 21 -3.39 -1.20 9.64
N GLY A 22 -4.57 -0.60 9.61
CA GLY A 22 -5.83 -1.27 9.94
C GLY A 22 -6.45 -2.05 8.78
N ILE A 23 -5.92 -1.90 7.57
CA ILE A 23 -6.46 -2.58 6.39
C ILE A 23 -5.97 -4.03 6.36
N THR A 24 -6.92 -4.97 6.26
CA THR A 24 -6.61 -6.39 6.01
C THR A 24 -6.73 -6.65 4.51
N LEU A 25 -5.65 -7.13 3.90
CA LEU A 25 -5.62 -7.48 2.49
C LEU A 25 -5.98 -8.96 2.30
N ASP A 26 -6.78 -9.25 1.28
CA ASP A 26 -7.05 -10.62 0.86
C ASP A 26 -5.90 -11.20 0.01
N GLU A 27 -6.08 -12.40 -0.54
CA GLU A 27 -5.07 -13.07 -1.38
C GLU A 27 -4.73 -12.30 -2.66
N ASN A 28 -5.64 -11.44 -3.13
CA ASN A 28 -5.44 -10.59 -4.30
C ASN A 28 -4.96 -9.18 -3.94
N LEU A 29 -4.55 -8.96 -2.68
CA LEU A 29 -4.14 -7.66 -2.13
C LEU A 29 -5.27 -6.62 -2.14
N ALA A 30 -6.52 -7.05 -2.25
CA ALA A 30 -7.65 -6.15 -2.12
C ALA A 30 -8.04 -5.97 -0.65
N GLY A 31 -8.37 -4.77 -0.28
CA GLY A 31 -8.82 -4.48 1.07
C GLY A 31 -9.05 -2.98 1.24
N THR A 32 -9.93 -2.65 2.16
CA THR A 32 -10.21 -1.26 2.51
C THR A 32 -10.68 -1.18 3.95
N ASP A 33 -10.42 -0.06 4.58
CA ASP A 33 -11.02 0.30 5.86
C ASP A 33 -11.52 1.73 5.77
N PRO A 34 -12.78 1.94 5.39
CA PRO A 34 -13.32 3.28 5.20
C PRO A 34 -13.47 4.08 6.49
N ASN A 35 -13.34 3.43 7.64
CA ASN A 35 -13.50 4.09 8.93
C ASN A 35 -12.59 3.46 9.98
N PRO A 36 -11.27 3.72 9.88
CA PRO A 36 -10.28 3.09 10.76
C PRO A 36 -10.50 3.43 12.23
N THR A 37 -10.24 2.45 13.09
CA THR A 37 -10.41 2.58 14.55
C THR A 37 -9.13 2.91 15.29
N ALA A 38 -7.97 2.92 14.62
CA ALA A 38 -6.71 3.26 15.24
C ALA A 38 -6.73 4.70 15.75
N GLU A 39 -6.23 4.90 16.96
CA GLU A 39 -6.11 6.24 17.53
C GLU A 39 -5.22 7.11 16.64
N GLY A 40 -5.67 8.32 16.33
CA GLY A 40 -4.95 9.24 15.46
C GLY A 40 -4.99 8.91 13.96
N ALA A 41 -5.71 7.88 13.55
CA ALA A 41 -5.83 7.54 12.14
C ALA A 41 -6.70 8.53 11.38
N TYR A 42 -6.25 8.94 10.18
CA TYR A 42 -7.04 9.78 9.30
C TYR A 42 -8.16 8.96 8.66
N PRO A 43 -9.44 9.41 8.73
CA PRO A 43 -10.58 8.55 8.37
C PRO A 43 -10.75 8.31 6.86
N ILE A 44 -10.11 9.12 6.01
CA ILE A 44 -10.21 8.96 4.56
C ILE A 44 -8.83 8.60 4.02
N ALA A 45 -8.54 7.31 3.96
CA ALA A 45 -7.32 6.78 3.37
C ALA A 45 -7.65 5.57 2.50
N THR A 46 -6.92 5.41 1.42
CA THR A 46 -7.09 4.30 0.51
C THR A 46 -5.75 3.89 -0.11
N LEU A 47 -5.72 2.70 -0.69
CA LEU A 47 -4.59 2.22 -1.46
C LEU A 47 -4.82 2.51 -2.94
N THR A 48 -3.73 2.63 -3.69
CA THR A 48 -3.71 2.59 -5.15
C THR A 48 -3.12 1.25 -5.56
N TRP A 49 -3.73 0.58 -6.52
CA TRP A 49 -3.31 -0.74 -6.98
C TRP A 49 -2.74 -0.69 -8.39
N VAL A 50 -1.69 -1.47 -8.60
CA VAL A 50 -1.21 -1.82 -9.94
C VAL A 50 -1.74 -3.20 -10.26
N LEU A 51 -2.39 -3.33 -11.42
CA LEU A 51 -2.89 -4.60 -11.91
C LEU A 51 -1.84 -5.26 -12.80
N ALA A 52 -1.47 -6.49 -12.49
CA ALA A 52 -0.54 -7.29 -13.26
C ALA A 52 -1.04 -8.73 -13.34
N TYR A 53 -0.77 -9.38 -14.45
CA TYR A 53 -1.07 -10.81 -14.58
C TYR A 53 -0.07 -11.62 -13.76
N GLU A 54 -0.56 -12.60 -13.02
CA GLU A 54 0.31 -13.53 -12.29
C GLU A 54 1.05 -14.46 -13.25
N ASN A 55 0.41 -14.84 -14.36
CA ASN A 55 0.98 -15.68 -15.41
C ASN A 55 0.60 -15.14 -16.79
N GLY A 56 1.25 -15.62 -17.82
CA GLY A 56 0.97 -15.20 -19.20
C GLY A 56 1.77 -13.99 -19.66
N ASN A 57 2.81 -13.63 -18.94
CA ASN A 57 3.64 -12.45 -19.24
C ASN A 57 4.76 -12.74 -20.28
N GLY A 58 5.07 -14.02 -20.51
CA GLY A 58 6.10 -14.42 -21.46
C GLY A 58 7.45 -13.74 -21.21
N ASN A 59 8.07 -13.23 -22.25
CA ASN A 59 9.38 -12.57 -22.16
C ASN A 59 9.37 -11.21 -21.45
N LYS A 60 8.20 -10.71 -21.06
CA LYS A 60 8.06 -9.46 -20.31
C LYS A 60 8.15 -9.68 -18.79
N THR A 61 8.14 -10.91 -18.33
CA THR A 61 8.09 -11.26 -16.91
C THR A 61 9.18 -10.56 -16.09
N GLU A 62 10.43 -10.64 -16.52
CA GLU A 62 11.54 -10.02 -15.79
C GLU A 62 11.44 -8.50 -15.74
N ALA A 63 11.02 -7.86 -16.83
CA ALA A 63 10.83 -6.41 -16.86
C ALA A 63 9.72 -5.96 -15.90
N ILE A 64 8.62 -6.69 -15.85
CA ILE A 64 7.49 -6.42 -14.95
C ILE A 64 7.95 -6.59 -13.49
N LYS A 65 8.58 -7.70 -13.17
CA LYS A 65 9.07 -7.97 -11.81
C LYS A 65 10.08 -6.93 -11.35
N THR A 66 11.03 -6.57 -12.20
CA THR A 66 12.04 -5.56 -11.89
C THR A 66 11.40 -4.20 -11.63
N THR A 67 10.48 -3.78 -12.49
CA THR A 67 9.79 -2.49 -12.34
C THR A 67 9.00 -2.43 -11.03
N LEU A 68 8.19 -3.45 -10.75
CA LEU A 68 7.37 -3.47 -9.53
C LEU A 68 8.21 -3.63 -8.27
N SER A 69 9.28 -4.43 -8.32
CA SER A 69 10.21 -4.55 -7.19
C SER A 69 10.92 -3.22 -6.89
N THR A 70 11.26 -2.46 -7.92
CA THR A 70 11.85 -1.13 -7.76
C THR A 70 10.89 -0.16 -7.09
N LEU A 71 9.63 -0.15 -7.51
CA LEU A 71 8.59 0.69 -6.89
C LEU A 71 8.37 0.34 -5.41
N LEU A 72 8.53 -0.93 -5.04
CA LEU A 72 8.38 -1.41 -3.66
C LEU A 72 9.69 -1.36 -2.86
N SER A 73 10.77 -0.87 -3.42
CA SER A 73 12.04 -0.72 -2.70
C SER A 73 11.95 0.37 -1.64
N ASP A 74 12.77 0.27 -0.60
CA ASP A 74 12.79 1.25 0.48
C ASP A 74 13.09 2.65 -0.04
N ASN A 75 14.00 2.77 -1.01
CA ASN A 75 14.39 4.05 -1.61
C ASN A 75 13.20 4.77 -2.28
N TYR A 76 12.38 4.03 -3.05
CA TYR A 76 11.19 4.61 -3.69
C TYR A 76 10.07 4.88 -2.70
N GLN A 77 9.90 4.02 -1.70
CA GLN A 77 8.91 4.25 -0.66
C GLN A 77 9.23 5.50 0.17
N GLU A 78 10.48 5.76 0.46
CA GLU A 78 10.92 7.00 1.14
C GLU A 78 10.58 8.25 0.31
N LYS A 79 10.70 8.18 -1.02
CA LYS A 79 10.36 9.29 -1.90
C LYS A 79 8.86 9.55 -1.99
N ALA A 80 8.02 8.59 -1.67
CA ALA A 80 6.58 8.74 -1.74
C ALA A 80 6.06 9.88 -0.86
N SER A 81 6.61 10.05 0.35
CA SER A 81 6.21 11.10 1.27
C SER A 81 6.51 12.50 0.73
N VAL A 82 7.59 12.67 -0.02
CA VAL A 82 7.95 13.94 -0.67
C VAL A 82 6.91 14.31 -1.74
N LEU A 83 6.31 13.30 -2.37
CA LEU A 83 5.28 13.47 -3.41
C LEU A 83 3.86 13.57 -2.83
N GLY A 84 3.71 13.54 -1.52
CA GLY A 84 2.39 13.63 -0.86
C GLY A 84 1.67 12.29 -0.70
N TYR A 85 2.37 11.17 -0.90
CA TYR A 85 1.83 9.83 -0.69
C TYR A 85 2.33 9.23 0.61
N VAL A 86 1.55 8.31 1.18
CA VAL A 86 1.95 7.55 2.36
C VAL A 86 2.78 6.35 1.91
N PRO A 87 4.02 6.20 2.37
CA PRO A 87 4.84 5.03 2.04
C PRO A 87 4.20 3.74 2.60
N LEU A 88 4.30 2.66 1.83
CA LEU A 88 3.90 1.35 2.32
C LEU A 88 4.89 0.86 3.38
N ARG A 89 4.38 0.26 4.45
CA ARG A 89 5.16 -0.28 5.57
C ARG A 89 4.55 -1.59 6.05
N GLY A 90 5.33 -2.36 6.79
CA GLY A 90 4.85 -3.54 7.49
C GLY A 90 4.26 -4.61 6.58
N ASP A 91 3.14 -5.19 7.00
CA ASP A 91 2.51 -6.33 6.32
C ASP A 91 2.06 -6.01 4.90
N ILE A 92 1.55 -4.81 4.65
CA ILE A 92 1.11 -4.39 3.30
C ILE A 92 2.29 -4.41 2.34
N LEU A 93 3.42 -3.85 2.75
CA LEU A 93 4.64 -3.83 1.93
C LEU A 93 5.15 -5.24 1.69
N GLN A 94 5.19 -6.09 2.71
CA GLN A 94 5.69 -7.46 2.59
C GLN A 94 4.78 -8.30 1.68
N LYS A 95 3.47 -8.23 1.86
CA LYS A 95 2.52 -8.92 0.99
C LYS A 95 2.63 -8.47 -0.46
N SER A 96 2.84 -7.18 -0.69
CA SER A 96 3.05 -6.65 -2.04
C SER A 96 4.32 -7.19 -2.69
N ARG A 97 5.42 -7.24 -1.92
CA ARG A 97 6.69 -7.83 -2.39
C ARG A 97 6.54 -9.31 -2.71
N ASP A 98 5.84 -10.06 -1.85
CA ASP A 98 5.58 -11.49 -2.07
C ASP A 98 4.72 -11.72 -3.33
N ALA A 99 3.73 -10.87 -3.56
CA ALA A 99 2.90 -10.92 -4.76
C ALA A 99 3.72 -10.72 -6.05
N VAL A 100 4.66 -9.79 -6.03
CA VAL A 100 5.56 -9.56 -7.19
C VAL A 100 6.40 -10.81 -7.47
N GLN A 101 6.85 -11.53 -6.45
CA GLN A 101 7.63 -12.75 -6.63
C GLN A 101 6.83 -13.89 -7.28
N ARG A 102 5.50 -13.90 -7.13
CA ARG A 102 4.63 -14.88 -7.76
C ARG A 102 4.39 -14.64 -9.26
N ILE A 103 4.73 -13.47 -9.78
CA ILE A 103 4.57 -13.15 -11.20
C ILE A 103 5.47 -14.07 -12.04
N GLY A 104 4.88 -14.75 -13.02
CA GLY A 104 5.54 -15.71 -13.88
C GLY A 104 5.25 -15.51 -15.36
N GLU A 105 5.87 -16.36 -16.18
CA GLU A 105 5.70 -16.36 -17.63
C GLU A 105 4.29 -16.70 -18.10
#